data_94aa4307d38e85948d31a6a0b83e254d
#
_entry.id   94aa4307d38e85948d31a6a0b83e254d
#
_cell.length_a   1.000
_cell.length_b   1.000
_cell.length_c   1.000
_cell.angle_alpha   90.00
_cell.angle_beta   90.00
_cell.angle_gamma   90.00
#
_symmetry.space_group_name_H-M   'P 1'
#
loop_
_entity.id
_entity.type
_entity.pdbx_description
1 polymer ?
#
loop_
_entity_poly.entity_id
_entity_poly.type
_entity_poly.pdbx_seq_one_letter_code
_entity_poly.pdbx_strand_id
1 'polypeptide(L)'
;KVMAAALEKGGDYADLYFEHTFNNSVVLMDGKVNNCGANIDFGMGVRVLAGDQTGYAYVEGVTVEEMLRAARTAARIASSGKAGKPVGLTEKTIAKSRYAVTEPWEDVSLKAKIPYLEKLNEKIFSLDNRVRKVQASLVDSTSHVLFCNSEGVSYYDYRPMVSFMAVCIMEENGKMENGYAGRSYRKGFEFMTDDIVDTLAREAVDKTSILFKAVKPKGGEMPVVMGAGGSGILLHEAIGHAFEADFNRKRTSIFCDLFGKKVCNEHINVVDDGTIAFNRGAVNFDDEGVEGQKTYIVKEGILTSYLHDRISAKHYGVAPTGNGRRDTFRNTPIPRMRA
;
A
#
# COMPACT_ATOMS: atom_id res chain seq x y z
N LYS A 1 24.48 7.57 16.43
CA LYS A 1 25.65 6.75 16.07
C LYS A 1 25.48 6.12 14.70
N VAL A 2 24.37 5.39 14.44
CA VAL A 2 24.10 4.71 13.16
C VAL A 2 24.04 5.69 11.98
N MET A 3 23.30 6.80 12.13
CA MET A 3 23.24 7.88 11.12
C MET A 3 24.61 8.49 10.83
N ALA A 4 25.46 8.68 11.84
CA ALA A 4 26.83 9.16 11.63
C ALA A 4 27.68 8.16 10.82
N ALA A 5 27.53 6.87 11.08
CA ALA A 5 28.21 5.82 10.31
C ALA A 5 27.71 5.75 8.85
N ALA A 6 26.40 6.00 8.62
CA ALA A 6 25.83 6.07 7.27
C ALA A 6 26.43 7.23 6.45
N LEU A 7 26.80 8.34 7.08
CA LEU A 7 27.38 9.51 6.42
C LEU A 7 28.92 9.56 6.42
N GLU A 8 29.61 8.58 7.00
CA GLU A 8 31.08 8.64 7.18
C GLU A 8 31.90 8.68 5.88
N LYS A 9 31.35 8.19 4.77
CA LYS A 9 31.99 8.18 3.43
C LYS A 9 31.46 9.25 2.49
N GLY A 10 30.61 10.15 2.99
CA GLY A 10 30.10 11.30 2.25
C GLY A 10 28.81 11.00 1.51
N GLY A 11 27.70 11.00 2.21
CA GLY A 11 26.36 11.03 1.60
C GLY A 11 25.77 12.44 1.70
N ASP A 12 24.98 12.84 0.72
CA ASP A 12 24.17 14.06 0.78
C ASP A 12 22.99 13.89 1.74
N TYR A 13 22.57 12.66 1.90
CA TYR A 13 21.39 12.26 2.69
C TYR A 13 21.50 10.82 3.14
N ALA A 14 20.97 10.51 4.31
CA ALA A 14 20.77 9.15 4.77
C ALA A 14 19.45 9.01 5.53
N ASP A 15 18.83 7.86 5.46
CA ASP A 15 17.69 7.48 6.30
C ASP A 15 17.83 6.07 6.89
N LEU A 16 17.15 5.90 8.01
CA LEU A 16 16.96 4.63 8.71
C LEU A 16 15.46 4.37 8.79
N TYR A 17 15.07 3.19 8.34
CA TYR A 17 13.70 2.73 8.34
C TYR A 17 13.61 1.43 9.14
N PHE A 18 12.97 1.48 10.30
CA PHE A 18 12.70 0.33 11.14
C PHE A 18 11.28 -0.14 10.90
N GLU A 19 11.12 -1.42 10.79
CA GLU A 19 9.82 -2.04 10.59
C GLU A 19 9.66 -3.26 11.52
N HIS A 20 8.48 -3.33 12.15
CA HIS A 20 8.03 -4.51 12.86
C HIS A 20 6.58 -4.77 12.44
N THR A 21 6.40 -5.75 11.58
CA THR A 21 5.11 -6.06 10.96
C THR A 21 4.65 -7.45 11.37
N PHE A 22 3.44 -7.51 11.91
CA PHE A 22 2.70 -8.75 12.19
C PHE A 22 1.66 -8.95 11.09
N ASN A 23 1.68 -10.11 10.46
CA ASN A 23 0.68 -10.51 9.48
C ASN A 23 -0.03 -11.77 9.95
N ASN A 24 -1.35 -11.78 9.91
CA ASN A 24 -2.16 -12.94 10.22
C ASN A 24 -3.13 -13.21 9.08
N SER A 25 -3.40 -14.47 8.84
CA SER A 25 -4.40 -14.90 7.86
C SER A 25 -5.19 -16.09 8.37
N VAL A 26 -6.49 -16.09 8.06
CA VAL A 26 -7.39 -17.20 8.30
C VAL A 26 -8.22 -17.42 7.05
N VAL A 27 -8.26 -18.64 6.58
CA VAL A 27 -9.10 -19.07 5.45
C VAL A 27 -10.03 -20.17 5.94
N LEU A 28 -11.32 -19.91 5.77
CA LEU A 28 -12.38 -20.88 6.03
C LEU A 28 -12.93 -21.34 4.68
N MET A 29 -13.12 -22.65 4.53
CA MET A 29 -13.72 -23.25 3.35
C MET A 29 -14.84 -24.20 3.77
N ASP A 30 -16.02 -23.96 3.25
CA ASP A 30 -17.24 -24.74 3.52
C ASP A 30 -17.48 -24.95 5.04
N GLY A 31 -17.37 -23.88 5.81
CA GLY A 31 -17.60 -23.87 7.26
C GLY A 31 -16.46 -24.44 8.12
N LYS A 32 -15.30 -24.77 7.54
CA LYS A 32 -14.15 -25.29 8.29
C LYS A 32 -12.91 -24.44 8.05
N VAL A 33 -12.15 -24.18 9.12
CA VAL A 33 -10.85 -23.52 8.98
C VAL A 33 -9.93 -24.44 8.17
N ASN A 34 -9.54 -23.97 6.99
CA ASN A 34 -8.68 -24.70 6.06
C ASN A 34 -7.21 -24.30 6.20
N ASN A 35 -6.96 -23.03 6.45
CA ASN A 35 -5.60 -22.50 6.63
C ASN A 35 -5.56 -21.38 7.66
N CYS A 36 -4.46 -21.32 8.38
CA CYS A 36 -4.19 -20.29 9.37
C CYS A 36 -2.69 -20.00 9.31
N GLY A 37 -2.33 -18.74 9.11
CA GLY A 37 -0.94 -18.32 9.00
C GLY A 37 -0.65 -17.11 9.88
N ALA A 38 0.55 -17.06 10.42
CA ALA A 38 1.11 -15.89 11.08
C ALA A 38 2.55 -15.69 10.61
N ASN A 39 2.93 -14.45 10.35
CA ASN A 39 4.29 -14.08 9.97
C ASN A 39 4.69 -12.78 10.66
N ILE A 40 5.95 -12.69 11.05
CA ILE A 40 6.53 -11.48 11.64
C ILE A 40 7.71 -11.06 10.77
N ASP A 41 7.67 -9.82 10.30
CA ASP A 41 8.80 -9.15 9.67
C ASP A 41 9.37 -8.11 10.63
N PHE A 42 10.67 -8.20 10.92
CA PHE A 42 11.35 -7.31 11.84
C PHE A 42 12.75 -6.98 11.36
N GLY A 43 13.08 -5.69 11.30
CA GLY A 43 14.42 -5.28 10.92
C GLY A 43 14.54 -3.79 10.63
N MET A 44 15.69 -3.43 10.06
CA MET A 44 16.02 -2.06 9.72
C MET A 44 16.71 -1.99 8.35
N GLY A 45 16.25 -1.07 7.50
CA GLY A 45 16.92 -0.64 6.28
C GLY A 45 17.71 0.67 6.49
N VAL A 46 18.87 0.75 5.90
CA VAL A 46 19.69 1.97 5.83
C VAL A 46 19.86 2.36 4.38
N ARG A 47 19.52 3.58 4.04
CA ARG A 47 19.76 4.16 2.73
C ARG A 47 20.69 5.35 2.84
N VAL A 48 21.64 5.45 1.90
CA VAL A 48 22.54 6.60 1.73
C VAL A 48 22.42 7.08 0.28
N LEU A 49 22.26 8.37 0.09
CA LEU A 49 22.25 9.01 -1.23
C LEU A 49 23.51 9.87 -1.37
N ALA A 50 24.20 9.75 -2.51
CA ALA A 50 25.32 10.58 -2.90
C ALA A 50 25.16 10.96 -4.38
N GLY A 51 24.64 12.18 -4.65
CA GLY A 51 24.20 12.55 -5.98
C GLY A 51 23.10 11.61 -6.48
N ASP A 52 23.34 10.91 -7.59
CA ASP A 52 22.43 9.92 -8.18
C ASP A 52 22.70 8.49 -7.70
N GLN A 53 23.70 8.28 -6.86
CA GLN A 53 24.03 6.97 -6.31
C GLN A 53 23.19 6.68 -5.08
N THR A 54 22.67 5.47 -4.99
CA THR A 54 21.96 4.94 -3.81
C THR A 54 22.74 3.77 -3.23
N GLY A 55 23.19 3.92 -1.99
CA GLY A 55 23.69 2.82 -1.17
C GLY A 55 22.57 2.31 -0.27
N TYR A 56 22.38 1.01 -0.26
CA TYR A 56 21.37 0.37 0.58
C TYR A 56 21.92 -0.87 1.25
N ALA A 57 21.57 -1.05 2.51
CA ALA A 57 21.80 -2.29 3.25
C ALA A 57 20.71 -2.45 4.32
N TYR A 58 20.41 -3.67 4.69
CA TYR A 58 19.43 -3.97 5.74
C TYR A 58 19.96 -5.04 6.70
N VAL A 59 19.31 -5.14 7.84
CA VAL A 59 19.53 -6.18 8.86
C VAL A 59 18.18 -6.60 9.46
N GLU A 60 18.07 -7.87 9.80
CA GLU A 60 16.89 -8.44 10.49
C GLU A 60 17.06 -8.36 12.02
N GLY A 61 18.29 -8.24 12.50
CA GLY A 61 18.59 -7.91 13.90
C GLY A 61 18.83 -6.41 14.09
N VAL A 62 18.36 -5.85 15.21
CA VAL A 62 18.49 -4.42 15.53
C VAL A 62 19.46 -4.18 16.69
N THR A 63 20.51 -5.01 16.82
CA THR A 63 21.62 -4.71 17.72
C THR A 63 22.42 -3.54 17.18
N VAL A 64 23.05 -2.77 18.07
CA VAL A 64 23.87 -1.61 17.67
C VAL A 64 24.99 -2.01 16.70
N GLU A 65 25.58 -3.17 16.87
CA GLU A 65 26.64 -3.69 16.02
C GLU A 65 26.14 -3.97 14.60
N GLU A 66 25.02 -4.68 14.46
CA GLU A 66 24.40 -5.01 13.16
C GLU A 66 23.96 -3.76 12.42
N MET A 67 23.31 -2.82 13.12
CA MET A 67 22.90 -1.54 12.56
C MET A 67 24.10 -0.72 12.06
N LEU A 68 25.21 -0.68 12.81
CA LEU A 68 26.44 0.01 12.39
C LEU A 68 27.09 -0.68 11.19
N ARG A 69 27.04 -2.01 11.11
CA ARG A 69 27.55 -2.78 9.96
C ARG A 69 26.74 -2.44 8.70
N ALA A 70 25.40 -2.45 8.77
CA ALA A 70 24.54 -2.06 7.65
C ALA A 70 24.78 -0.61 7.21
N ALA A 71 24.88 0.33 8.16
CA ALA A 71 25.15 1.73 7.86
C ALA A 71 26.47 1.94 7.11
N ARG A 72 27.57 1.30 7.56
CA ARG A 72 28.85 1.34 6.89
C ARG A 72 28.83 0.68 5.51
N THR A 73 28.05 -0.37 5.34
CA THR A 73 27.87 -1.03 4.04
C THR A 73 27.17 -0.09 3.06
N ALA A 74 26.05 0.51 3.44
CA ALA A 74 25.35 1.50 2.62
C ALA A 74 26.25 2.71 2.28
N ALA A 75 27.02 3.21 3.26
CA ALA A 75 27.97 4.32 3.06
C ALA A 75 29.08 4.00 2.06
N ARG A 76 29.55 2.74 1.97
CA ARG A 76 30.56 2.33 0.99
C ARG A 76 30.01 2.23 -0.42
N ILE A 77 28.73 1.84 -0.57
CA ILE A 77 28.06 1.71 -1.88
C ILE A 77 27.84 3.10 -2.48
N ALA A 78 27.36 4.08 -1.68
CA ALA A 78 27.17 5.46 -2.12
C ALA A 78 28.19 6.37 -1.41
N SER A 79 29.32 6.63 -2.05
CA SER A 79 30.42 7.39 -1.47
C SER A 79 30.77 8.61 -2.33
N SER A 80 30.76 9.82 -1.72
CA SER A 80 31.15 11.08 -2.37
C SER A 80 32.48 11.65 -1.84
N GLY A 81 33.11 10.99 -0.87
CA GLY A 81 34.43 11.37 -0.35
C GLY A 81 34.45 12.42 0.75
N LYS A 82 33.36 13.15 1.02
CA LYS A 82 33.26 14.12 2.13
C LYS A 82 32.28 13.60 3.18
N ALA A 83 32.79 13.33 4.38
CA ALA A 83 31.95 12.89 5.49
C ALA A 83 30.88 13.94 5.83
N GLY A 84 29.63 13.52 5.86
CA GLY A 84 28.50 14.32 6.33
C GLY A 84 28.37 14.26 7.86
N LYS A 85 27.67 15.25 8.42
CA LYS A 85 27.31 15.24 9.84
C LYS A 85 25.79 15.18 9.99
N PRO A 86 25.25 14.26 10.79
CA PRO A 86 23.83 14.21 11.04
C PRO A 86 23.39 15.42 11.89
N VAL A 87 22.19 15.92 11.62
CA VAL A 87 21.52 16.92 12.45
C VAL A 87 20.82 16.22 13.61
N GLY A 88 20.56 16.95 14.72
CA GLY A 88 19.76 16.45 15.83
C GLY A 88 18.34 16.06 15.36
N LEU A 89 17.82 14.95 15.88
CA LEU A 89 16.48 14.48 15.51
C LEU A 89 15.41 15.35 16.17
N THR A 90 14.39 15.70 15.39
CA THR A 90 13.13 16.30 15.84
C THR A 90 12.00 15.37 15.47
N GLU A 91 11.24 14.94 16.48
CA GLU A 91 10.10 14.08 16.27
C GLU A 91 8.95 14.83 15.60
N LYS A 92 8.46 14.33 14.47
CA LYS A 92 7.21 14.74 13.86
C LYS A 92 6.06 13.99 14.51
N THR A 93 5.17 14.72 15.12
CA THR A 93 3.96 14.16 15.73
C THR A 93 2.84 14.07 14.69
N ILE A 94 2.12 12.96 14.70
CA ILE A 94 0.89 12.78 13.93
C ILE A 94 -0.23 13.49 14.69
N ALA A 95 -0.55 14.73 14.33
CA ALA A 95 -1.57 15.52 15.01
C ALA A 95 -2.96 14.89 14.88
N LYS A 96 -3.27 14.28 13.73
CA LYS A 96 -4.51 13.53 13.49
C LYS A 96 -4.21 12.35 12.57
N SER A 97 -4.23 11.14 13.15
CA SER A 97 -4.04 9.93 12.36
C SER A 97 -5.19 9.72 11.36
N ARG A 98 -4.84 9.34 10.14
CA ARG A 98 -5.80 8.96 9.09
C ARG A 98 -6.38 7.58 9.30
N TYR A 99 -5.82 6.82 10.24
CA TYR A 99 -6.22 5.44 10.54
C TYR A 99 -6.05 5.11 12.03
N ALA A 100 -6.56 5.97 12.91
CA ALA A 100 -6.63 5.66 14.33
C ALA A 100 -7.51 4.43 14.55
N VAL A 101 -7.04 3.48 15.35
CA VAL A 101 -7.78 2.27 15.72
C VAL A 101 -8.16 2.31 17.18
N THR A 102 -9.28 1.68 17.50
CA THR A 102 -9.74 1.50 18.89
C THR A 102 -9.45 0.10 19.42
N GLU A 103 -9.38 -0.88 18.52
CA GLU A 103 -9.13 -2.29 18.84
C GLU A 103 -7.99 -2.81 17.94
N PRO A 104 -6.72 -2.73 18.39
CA PRO A 104 -5.55 -3.20 17.65
C PRO A 104 -5.62 -4.70 17.33
N TRP A 105 -5.20 -5.10 16.13
CA TRP A 105 -5.23 -6.51 15.69
C TRP A 105 -4.35 -7.43 16.54
N GLU A 106 -3.27 -6.93 17.08
CA GLU A 106 -2.32 -7.68 17.93
C GLU A 106 -2.93 -8.09 19.26
N ASP A 107 -3.97 -7.40 19.73
CA ASP A 107 -4.71 -7.73 20.95
C ASP A 107 -5.84 -8.74 20.68
N VAL A 108 -6.08 -9.11 19.41
CA VAL A 108 -7.22 -9.93 18.99
C VAL A 108 -6.79 -11.36 18.72
N SER A 109 -7.29 -12.29 19.53
CA SER A 109 -7.03 -13.71 19.35
C SER A 109 -7.68 -14.27 18.10
N LEU A 110 -7.09 -15.34 17.54
CA LEU A 110 -7.68 -16.07 16.42
C LEU A 110 -9.12 -16.54 16.70
N LYS A 111 -9.40 -16.95 17.95
CA LYS A 111 -10.74 -17.37 18.37
C LYS A 111 -11.81 -16.28 18.21
N ALA A 112 -11.43 -15.02 18.35
CA ALA A 112 -12.36 -13.89 18.15
C ALA A 112 -12.63 -13.61 16.66
N LYS A 113 -11.73 -14.00 15.76
CA LYS A 113 -11.83 -13.77 14.30
C LYS A 113 -12.68 -14.82 13.60
N ILE A 114 -12.57 -16.09 13.98
CA ILE A 114 -13.26 -17.23 13.34
C ILE A 114 -14.78 -17.06 13.26
N PRO A 115 -15.51 -16.62 14.29
CA PRO A 115 -16.96 -16.47 14.22
C PRO A 115 -17.47 -15.57 13.09
N TYR A 116 -16.71 -14.55 12.68
CA TYR A 116 -17.09 -13.68 11.56
C TYR A 116 -16.97 -14.39 10.20
N LEU A 117 -15.97 -15.28 10.05
CA LEU A 117 -15.82 -16.10 8.85
C LEU A 117 -16.94 -17.16 8.77
N GLU A 118 -17.27 -17.78 9.91
CA GLU A 118 -18.38 -18.74 10.01
C GLU A 118 -19.71 -18.06 9.69
N LYS A 119 -20.02 -16.91 10.30
CA LYS A 119 -21.22 -16.12 9.98
C LYS A 119 -21.29 -15.75 8.50
N LEU A 120 -20.18 -15.32 7.89
CA LEU A 120 -20.14 -14.97 6.47
C LEU A 120 -20.43 -16.19 5.60
N ASN A 121 -19.83 -17.35 5.90
CA ASN A 121 -20.11 -18.60 5.22
C ASN A 121 -21.59 -19.00 5.33
N GLU A 122 -22.14 -19.07 6.54
CA GLU A 122 -23.55 -19.43 6.80
C GLU A 122 -24.50 -18.47 6.09
N LYS A 123 -24.23 -17.17 6.14
CA LYS A 123 -25.06 -16.15 5.49
C LYS A 123 -25.10 -16.36 3.99
N ILE A 124 -23.96 -16.60 3.33
CA ILE A 124 -23.89 -16.84 1.88
C ILE A 124 -24.73 -18.06 1.52
N PHE A 125 -24.59 -19.19 2.23
CA PHE A 125 -25.38 -20.40 2.00
C PHE A 125 -26.88 -20.16 2.21
N SER A 126 -27.28 -19.30 3.15
CA SER A 126 -28.69 -19.02 3.46
C SER A 126 -29.38 -18.14 2.40
N LEU A 127 -28.63 -17.37 1.61
CA LEU A 127 -29.18 -16.41 0.64
C LEU A 127 -29.60 -17.06 -0.68
N ASP A 128 -28.96 -18.17 -1.10
CA ASP A 128 -29.28 -18.81 -2.37
C ASP A 128 -28.99 -20.31 -2.33
N ASN A 129 -29.96 -21.15 -2.67
CA ASN A 129 -29.87 -22.61 -2.65
C ASN A 129 -28.94 -23.20 -3.73
N ARG A 130 -28.51 -22.38 -4.71
CA ARG A 130 -27.54 -22.74 -5.74
C ARG A 130 -26.10 -22.68 -5.24
N VAL A 131 -25.85 -22.10 -4.07
CA VAL A 131 -24.50 -22.07 -3.48
C VAL A 131 -24.01 -23.49 -3.21
N ARG A 132 -22.82 -23.80 -3.68
CA ARG A 132 -22.17 -25.11 -3.51
C ARG A 132 -20.92 -25.03 -2.64
N LYS A 133 -20.18 -23.93 -2.76
CA LYS A 133 -18.97 -23.72 -1.97
C LYS A 133 -18.81 -22.25 -1.58
N VAL A 134 -18.24 -22.03 -0.42
CA VAL A 134 -17.85 -20.70 0.06
C VAL A 134 -16.43 -20.76 0.59
N GLN A 135 -15.62 -19.83 0.15
CA GLN A 135 -14.32 -19.54 0.77
C GLN A 135 -14.40 -18.15 1.39
N ALA A 136 -14.26 -18.07 2.71
CA ALA A 136 -14.15 -16.82 3.44
C ALA A 136 -12.71 -16.63 3.92
N SER A 137 -12.15 -15.45 3.81
CA SER A 137 -10.80 -15.16 4.27
C SER A 137 -10.70 -13.81 4.98
N LEU A 138 -9.95 -13.81 6.07
CA LEU A 138 -9.58 -12.62 6.82
C LEU A 138 -8.05 -12.55 6.87
N VAL A 139 -7.52 -11.43 6.40
CA VAL A 139 -6.10 -11.10 6.51
C VAL A 139 -6.00 -9.79 7.26
N ASP A 140 -5.25 -9.78 8.33
CA ASP A 140 -4.93 -8.56 9.08
C ASP A 140 -3.43 -8.38 9.20
N SER A 141 -3.00 -7.14 9.25
CA SER A 141 -1.62 -6.79 9.56
C SER A 141 -1.52 -5.52 10.37
N THR A 142 -0.46 -5.47 11.16
CA THR A 142 -0.06 -4.27 11.90
C THR A 142 1.41 -4.04 11.67
N SER A 143 1.77 -2.85 11.17
CA SER A 143 3.15 -2.44 11.01
C SER A 143 3.47 -1.29 11.95
N HIS A 144 4.48 -1.47 12.79
CA HIS A 144 5.11 -0.42 13.59
C HIS A 144 6.31 0.10 12.80
N VAL A 145 6.25 1.34 12.36
CA VAL A 145 7.31 1.98 11.58
C VAL A 145 7.94 3.09 12.38
N LEU A 146 9.26 3.02 12.57
CA LEU A 146 10.06 4.13 13.06
C LEU A 146 11.00 4.58 11.95
N PHE A 147 10.92 5.84 11.60
CA PHE A 147 11.77 6.45 10.58
C PHE A 147 12.61 7.58 11.18
N CYS A 148 13.84 7.71 10.71
CA CYS A 148 14.65 8.90 10.96
C CYS A 148 15.63 9.16 9.81
N ASN A 149 15.96 10.44 9.59
CA ASN A 149 16.86 10.84 8.53
C ASN A 149 17.96 11.82 8.99
N SER A 150 18.93 12.05 8.12
CA SER A 150 20.05 12.94 8.37
C SER A 150 19.68 14.44 8.40
N GLU A 151 18.49 14.81 7.98
CA GLU A 151 17.95 16.18 8.04
C GLU A 151 17.23 16.46 9.36
N GLY A 152 17.27 15.51 10.30
CA GLY A 152 16.71 15.67 11.64
C GLY A 152 15.24 15.30 11.77
N VAL A 153 14.63 14.69 10.75
CA VAL A 153 13.25 14.19 10.82
C VAL A 153 13.23 12.81 11.48
N SER A 154 12.33 12.62 12.44
CA SER A 154 11.94 11.30 12.92
C SER A 154 10.42 11.22 13.12
N TYR A 155 9.83 10.05 12.93
CA TYR A 155 8.43 9.78 13.26
C TYR A 155 8.24 8.31 13.58
N TYR A 156 7.20 8.04 14.36
CA TYR A 156 6.64 6.71 14.57
C TYR A 156 5.24 6.67 13.95
N ASP A 157 4.92 5.59 13.25
CA ASP A 157 3.62 5.39 12.60
C ASP A 157 3.12 3.96 12.87
N TYR A 158 1.91 3.87 13.41
CA TYR A 158 1.18 2.61 13.58
C TYR A 158 0.27 2.42 12.37
N ARG A 159 0.50 1.38 11.59
CA ARG A 159 -0.16 1.15 10.29
C ARG A 159 -0.98 -0.14 10.31
N PRO A 160 -2.26 -0.08 10.65
CA PRO A 160 -3.15 -1.23 10.57
C PRO A 160 -3.54 -1.50 9.12
N MET A 161 -3.90 -2.76 8.83
CA MET A 161 -4.53 -3.16 7.57
C MET A 161 -5.42 -4.36 7.83
N VAL A 162 -6.60 -4.38 7.21
CA VAL A 162 -7.49 -5.54 7.18
C VAL A 162 -8.00 -5.76 5.78
N SER A 163 -8.13 -7.04 5.41
CA SER A 163 -8.86 -7.48 4.22
C SER A 163 -9.78 -8.62 4.62
N PHE A 164 -11.08 -8.42 4.44
CA PHE A 164 -12.11 -9.43 4.69
C PHE A 164 -12.87 -9.68 3.41
N MET A 165 -12.94 -10.94 2.97
CA MET A 165 -13.43 -11.29 1.64
C MET A 165 -14.07 -12.67 1.60
N ALA A 166 -14.96 -12.86 0.60
CA ALA A 166 -15.54 -14.15 0.27
C ALA A 166 -15.54 -14.41 -1.23
N VAL A 167 -15.36 -15.67 -1.58
CA VAL A 167 -15.67 -16.23 -2.90
C VAL A 167 -16.89 -17.14 -2.73
N CYS A 168 -17.93 -16.86 -3.51
CA CYS A 168 -19.14 -17.69 -3.60
C CYS A 168 -19.12 -18.47 -4.90
N ILE A 169 -19.30 -19.78 -4.84
CA ILE A 169 -19.40 -20.67 -6.00
C ILE A 169 -20.81 -21.25 -6.03
N MET A 170 -21.51 -21.03 -7.14
CA MET A 170 -22.87 -21.51 -7.37
C MET A 170 -22.93 -22.50 -8.54
N GLU A 171 -23.97 -23.32 -8.55
CA GLU A 171 -24.29 -24.24 -9.64
C GLU A 171 -25.76 -24.08 -10.04
N GLU A 172 -26.00 -23.94 -11.34
CA GLU A 172 -27.33 -23.93 -11.93
C GLU A 172 -27.32 -24.74 -13.24
N ASN A 173 -28.13 -25.80 -13.32
CA ASN A 173 -28.26 -26.66 -14.51
C ASN A 173 -26.91 -27.22 -15.02
N GLY A 174 -26.03 -27.63 -14.13
CA GLY A 174 -24.70 -28.14 -14.45
C GLY A 174 -23.65 -27.08 -14.82
N LYS A 175 -24.02 -25.79 -14.85
CA LYS A 175 -23.08 -24.70 -15.04
C LYS A 175 -22.60 -24.18 -13.67
N MET A 176 -21.31 -24.01 -13.54
CA MET A 176 -20.68 -23.43 -12.33
C MET A 176 -20.26 -21.99 -12.61
N GLU A 177 -20.57 -21.10 -11.67
CA GLU A 177 -20.11 -19.70 -11.67
C GLU A 177 -19.55 -19.32 -10.32
N ASN A 178 -18.61 -18.37 -10.31
CA ASN A 178 -18.05 -17.84 -9.06
C ASN A 178 -18.03 -16.32 -9.06
N GLY A 179 -18.32 -15.74 -7.91
CA GLY A 179 -18.26 -14.31 -7.67
C GLY A 179 -17.46 -14.00 -6.41
N TYR A 180 -16.96 -12.79 -6.35
CA TYR A 180 -16.10 -12.30 -5.28
C TYR A 180 -16.66 -11.03 -4.66
N ALA A 181 -16.62 -10.95 -3.33
CA ALA A 181 -16.86 -9.72 -2.58
C ALA A 181 -15.75 -9.53 -1.54
N GLY A 182 -15.29 -8.29 -1.35
CA GLY A 182 -14.24 -8.01 -0.36
C GLY A 182 -14.13 -6.54 -0.02
N ARG A 183 -13.60 -6.28 1.16
CA ARG A 183 -13.26 -4.95 1.65
C ARG A 183 -11.87 -4.96 2.26
N SER A 184 -11.13 -3.89 2.02
CA SER A 184 -9.82 -3.67 2.63
C SER A 184 -9.70 -2.24 3.12
N TYR A 185 -9.32 -2.08 4.39
CA TYR A 185 -9.20 -0.79 5.04
C TYR A 185 -8.01 -0.75 6.01
N ARG A 186 -7.56 0.45 6.33
CA ARG A 186 -6.66 0.71 7.47
C ARG A 186 -7.48 0.89 8.74
N LYS A 187 -8.02 -0.22 9.25
CA LYS A 187 -8.82 -0.27 10.48
C LYS A 187 -8.35 -1.41 11.37
N GLY A 188 -8.65 -1.32 12.67
CA GLY A 188 -8.50 -2.40 13.63
C GLY A 188 -9.71 -3.34 13.63
N PHE A 189 -9.82 -4.14 14.71
CA PHE A 189 -10.87 -5.15 14.82
C PHE A 189 -12.29 -4.57 14.90
N GLU A 190 -12.43 -3.31 15.28
CA GLU A 190 -13.71 -2.56 15.20
C GLU A 190 -14.33 -2.55 13.79
N PHE A 191 -13.58 -2.92 12.77
CA PHE A 191 -14.09 -3.12 11.41
C PHE A 191 -15.01 -4.35 11.29
N MET A 192 -14.82 -5.37 12.13
CA MET A 192 -15.55 -6.64 12.08
C MET A 192 -16.94 -6.48 12.73
N THR A 193 -17.92 -6.20 11.91
CA THR A 193 -19.32 -6.00 12.33
C THR A 193 -20.25 -6.94 11.58
N ASP A 194 -21.45 -7.17 12.13
CA ASP A 194 -22.47 -7.97 11.44
C ASP A 194 -22.92 -7.30 10.14
N ASP A 195 -22.89 -5.97 10.04
CA ASP A 195 -23.22 -5.23 8.83
C ASP A 195 -22.22 -5.49 7.70
N ILE A 196 -20.92 -5.55 7.98
CA ILE A 196 -19.92 -5.91 6.96
C ILE A 196 -20.09 -7.35 6.49
N VAL A 197 -20.45 -8.27 7.38
CA VAL A 197 -20.75 -9.67 7.04
C VAL A 197 -21.94 -9.74 6.09
N ASP A 198 -23.04 -9.08 6.43
CA ASP A 198 -24.26 -9.03 5.62
C ASP A 198 -24.02 -8.40 4.24
N THR A 199 -23.27 -7.32 4.20
CA THR A 199 -22.89 -6.62 2.96
C THR A 199 -22.09 -7.53 2.03
N LEU A 200 -21.04 -8.16 2.54
CA LEU A 200 -20.18 -9.05 1.74
C LEU A 200 -20.92 -10.30 1.28
N ALA A 201 -21.78 -10.86 2.14
CA ALA A 201 -22.58 -12.04 1.78
C ALA A 201 -23.51 -11.74 0.60
N ARG A 202 -24.30 -10.65 0.67
CA ARG A 202 -25.19 -10.22 -0.40
C ARG A 202 -24.44 -9.93 -1.69
N GLU A 203 -23.36 -9.15 -1.62
CA GLU A 203 -22.57 -8.84 -2.81
C GLU A 203 -21.95 -10.08 -3.46
N ALA A 204 -21.45 -11.04 -2.69
CA ALA A 204 -20.89 -12.27 -3.24
C ALA A 204 -21.95 -13.09 -3.98
N VAL A 205 -23.14 -13.23 -3.38
CA VAL A 205 -24.28 -13.94 -3.98
C VAL A 205 -24.78 -13.22 -5.24
N ASP A 206 -25.01 -11.91 -5.18
CA ASP A 206 -25.52 -11.12 -6.31
C ASP A 206 -24.56 -11.15 -7.51
N LYS A 207 -23.26 -10.93 -7.25
CA LYS A 207 -22.23 -10.96 -8.29
C LYS A 207 -22.07 -12.34 -8.93
N THR A 208 -22.29 -13.42 -8.18
CA THR A 208 -22.26 -14.77 -8.74
C THR A 208 -23.53 -15.08 -9.52
N SER A 209 -24.68 -14.74 -8.96
CA SER A 209 -26.00 -15.02 -9.55
C SER A 209 -26.17 -14.36 -10.93
N ILE A 210 -25.68 -13.13 -11.12
CA ILE A 210 -25.83 -12.42 -12.39
C ILE A 210 -25.05 -13.10 -13.53
N LEU A 211 -23.98 -13.87 -13.23
CA LEU A 211 -23.15 -14.53 -14.23
C LEU A 211 -23.88 -15.65 -14.98
N PHE A 212 -24.90 -16.26 -14.38
CA PHE A 212 -25.74 -17.26 -15.07
C PHE A 212 -26.52 -16.64 -16.24
N LYS A 213 -26.80 -15.34 -16.19
CA LYS A 213 -27.49 -14.58 -17.24
C LYS A 213 -26.53 -13.78 -18.11
N ALA A 214 -25.23 -13.79 -17.81
CA ALA A 214 -24.24 -13.04 -18.54
C ALA A 214 -24.06 -13.57 -19.97
N VAL A 215 -23.92 -12.64 -20.92
CA VAL A 215 -23.65 -12.91 -22.33
C VAL A 215 -22.25 -12.37 -22.67
N LYS A 216 -21.55 -13.04 -23.59
CA LYS A 216 -20.26 -12.54 -24.07
C LYS A 216 -20.51 -11.33 -24.96
N PRO A 217 -19.94 -10.15 -24.67
CA PRO A 217 -20.02 -9.00 -25.56
C PRO A 217 -19.23 -9.28 -26.84
N LYS A 218 -19.64 -8.67 -27.96
CA LYS A 218 -18.82 -8.69 -29.18
C LYS A 218 -17.59 -7.82 -28.97
N GLY A 219 -16.41 -8.32 -29.35
CA GLY A 219 -15.20 -7.51 -29.41
C GLY A 219 -15.30 -6.46 -30.54
N GLY A 220 -14.65 -5.32 -30.36
CA GLY A 220 -14.60 -4.25 -31.35
C GLY A 220 -14.44 -2.88 -30.70
N GLU A 221 -14.33 -1.86 -31.54
CA GLU A 221 -14.34 -0.47 -31.11
C GLU A 221 -15.78 -0.04 -30.79
N MET A 222 -15.98 0.48 -29.59
CA MET A 222 -17.30 0.92 -29.13
C MET A 222 -17.18 1.97 -28.03
N PRO A 223 -18.19 2.83 -27.84
CA PRO A 223 -18.28 3.71 -26.68
C PRO A 223 -18.35 2.88 -25.38
N VAL A 224 -17.57 3.28 -24.37
CA VAL A 224 -17.50 2.61 -23.07
C VAL A 224 -17.79 3.58 -21.95
N VAL A 225 -18.73 3.23 -21.08
CA VAL A 225 -18.98 3.94 -19.81
C VAL A 225 -18.27 3.19 -18.70
N MET A 226 -17.34 3.87 -18.03
CA MET A 226 -16.58 3.32 -16.91
C MET A 226 -17.27 3.75 -15.60
N GLY A 227 -17.84 2.79 -14.86
CA GLY A 227 -18.38 3.04 -13.54
C GLY A 227 -17.27 3.18 -12.49
N ALA A 228 -17.56 3.86 -11.38
CA ALA A 228 -16.64 3.96 -10.25
C ALA A 228 -16.35 2.57 -9.63
N GLY A 229 -15.16 2.38 -9.06
CA GLY A 229 -14.74 1.14 -8.43
C GLY A 229 -13.76 0.34 -9.27
N GLY A 230 -14.13 -0.85 -9.76
CA GLY A 230 -13.23 -1.76 -10.49
C GLY A 230 -12.56 -1.17 -11.72
N SER A 231 -13.17 -0.19 -12.38
CA SER A 231 -12.55 0.55 -13.48
C SER A 231 -11.34 1.38 -13.05
N GLY A 232 -11.21 1.71 -11.76
CA GLY A 232 -10.02 2.35 -11.20
C GLY A 232 -8.76 1.50 -11.34
N ILE A 233 -8.89 0.17 -11.34
CA ILE A 233 -7.77 -0.74 -11.61
C ILE A 233 -7.27 -0.56 -13.04
N LEU A 234 -8.16 -0.41 -14.01
CA LEU A 234 -7.75 -0.14 -15.40
C LEU A 234 -6.99 1.18 -15.51
N LEU A 235 -7.44 2.23 -14.82
CA LEU A 235 -6.74 3.52 -14.77
C LEU A 235 -5.35 3.37 -14.12
N HIS A 236 -5.27 2.62 -13.00
CA HIS A 236 -4.04 2.31 -12.29
C HIS A 236 -3.01 1.63 -13.22
N GLU A 237 -3.41 0.56 -13.91
CA GLU A 237 -2.52 -0.22 -14.78
C GLU A 237 -2.19 0.50 -16.10
N ALA A 238 -3.18 1.15 -16.70
CA ALA A 238 -2.99 1.75 -18.03
C ALA A 238 -2.13 3.02 -18.00
N ILE A 239 -2.31 3.87 -17.01
CA ILE A 239 -1.62 5.17 -16.94
C ILE A 239 -1.01 5.49 -15.57
N GLY A 240 -1.53 4.94 -14.47
CA GLY A 240 -1.10 5.27 -13.12
C GLY A 240 0.40 5.03 -12.91
N HIS A 241 0.90 3.85 -13.26
CA HIS A 241 2.33 3.54 -13.19
C HIS A 241 3.18 4.42 -14.12
N ALA A 242 2.64 4.86 -15.25
CA ALA A 242 3.35 5.73 -16.17
C ALA A 242 3.56 7.16 -15.63
N PHE A 243 2.84 7.55 -14.57
CA PHE A 243 3.02 8.81 -13.86
C PHE A 243 3.99 8.71 -12.66
N GLU A 244 4.50 7.54 -12.32
CA GLU A 244 5.54 7.39 -11.31
C GLU A 244 6.83 8.03 -11.82
N ALA A 245 7.39 8.94 -11.03
CA ALA A 245 8.44 9.84 -11.51
C ALA A 245 9.78 9.17 -11.80
N ASP A 246 10.04 7.98 -11.24
CA ASP A 246 11.27 7.22 -11.54
C ASP A 246 11.27 6.69 -12.98
N PHE A 247 10.13 6.24 -13.51
CA PHE A 247 9.99 5.88 -14.93
C PHE A 247 10.16 7.10 -15.84
N ASN A 248 9.60 8.24 -15.44
CA ASN A 248 9.71 9.48 -16.21
C ASN A 248 11.17 10.00 -16.20
N ARG A 249 11.85 9.98 -15.04
CA ARG A 249 13.26 10.35 -14.91
C ARG A 249 14.19 9.46 -15.75
N LYS A 250 13.89 8.17 -15.81
CA LYS A 250 14.64 7.18 -16.63
C LYS A 250 14.24 7.19 -18.10
N ARG A 251 13.27 8.04 -18.50
CA ARG A 251 12.76 8.17 -19.86
C ARG A 251 12.15 6.88 -20.44
N THR A 252 11.53 6.08 -19.55
CA THR A 252 10.85 4.83 -19.94
C THR A 252 9.33 4.98 -20.02
N SER A 253 8.77 6.10 -19.52
CA SER A 253 7.34 6.41 -19.61
C SER A 253 7.04 7.21 -20.88
N ILE A 254 5.84 7.02 -21.44
CA ILE A 254 5.31 7.83 -22.57
C ILE A 254 5.04 9.28 -22.16
N PHE A 255 5.02 9.59 -20.87
CA PHE A 255 4.72 10.94 -20.35
C PHE A 255 5.98 11.77 -20.03
N CYS A 256 7.20 11.28 -20.30
CA CYS A 256 8.46 11.93 -19.93
C CYS A 256 8.56 13.42 -20.31
N ASP A 257 8.09 13.78 -21.49
CA ASP A 257 8.23 15.14 -22.06
C ASP A 257 6.88 15.86 -22.15
N LEU A 258 5.87 15.40 -21.41
CA LEU A 258 4.50 15.90 -21.48
C LEU A 258 4.10 16.77 -20.27
N PHE A 259 5.02 17.03 -19.35
CA PHE A 259 4.76 17.94 -18.23
C PHE A 259 4.31 19.33 -18.74
N GLY A 260 3.22 19.85 -18.21
CA GLY A 260 2.59 21.09 -18.62
C GLY A 260 1.80 21.04 -19.93
N LYS A 261 1.72 19.87 -20.59
CA LYS A 261 0.98 19.68 -21.84
C LYS A 261 -0.37 19.02 -21.62
N LYS A 262 -1.30 19.22 -22.56
CA LYS A 262 -2.58 18.52 -22.59
C LYS A 262 -2.36 17.05 -22.95
N VAL A 263 -2.78 16.14 -22.07
CA VAL A 263 -2.63 14.68 -22.22
C VAL A 263 -3.97 13.94 -22.37
N CYS A 264 -5.07 14.60 -22.05
CA CYS A 264 -6.42 14.06 -22.22
C CYS A 264 -7.45 15.20 -22.35
N ASN A 265 -8.74 14.84 -22.30
CA ASN A 265 -9.82 15.84 -22.37
C ASN A 265 -9.80 16.76 -21.13
N GLU A 266 -10.16 18.04 -21.30
CA GLU A 266 -10.19 19.05 -20.23
C GLU A 266 -11.15 18.75 -19.08
N HIS A 267 -12.11 17.88 -19.27
CA HIS A 267 -13.02 17.44 -18.20
C HIS A 267 -12.41 16.35 -17.28
N ILE A 268 -11.22 15.86 -17.62
CA ILE A 268 -10.56 14.79 -16.86
C ILE A 268 -9.58 15.37 -15.84
N ASN A 269 -9.75 14.93 -14.59
CA ASN A 269 -8.76 15.11 -13.53
C ASN A 269 -8.30 13.75 -13.02
N VAL A 270 -7.00 13.56 -12.85
CA VAL A 270 -6.40 12.37 -12.25
C VAL A 270 -5.73 12.79 -10.95
N VAL A 271 -6.12 12.13 -9.87
CA VAL A 271 -5.67 12.49 -8.52
C VAL A 271 -5.16 11.25 -7.81
N ASP A 272 -4.03 11.36 -7.15
CA ASP A 272 -3.56 10.42 -6.14
C ASP A 272 -3.75 11.03 -4.75
N ASP A 273 -4.48 10.36 -3.86
CA ASP A 273 -4.90 10.94 -2.58
C ASP A 273 -4.57 10.03 -1.38
N GLY A 274 -3.42 10.28 -0.74
CA GLY A 274 -3.01 9.60 0.49
C GLY A 274 -3.71 10.10 1.77
N THR A 275 -4.69 11.03 1.66
CA THR A 275 -5.34 11.66 2.83
C THR A 275 -6.72 11.08 3.16
N ILE A 276 -7.26 10.20 2.32
CA ILE A 276 -8.59 9.60 2.51
C ILE A 276 -8.56 8.69 3.75
N ALA A 277 -9.24 9.11 4.81
CA ALA A 277 -9.23 8.41 6.08
C ALA A 277 -9.65 6.93 5.93
N PHE A 278 -8.93 6.04 6.60
CA PHE A 278 -9.12 4.59 6.60
C PHE A 278 -8.99 3.90 5.25
N ASN A 279 -8.77 4.63 4.16
CA ASN A 279 -8.52 4.03 2.86
C ASN A 279 -7.25 3.18 2.91
N ARG A 280 -7.20 2.10 2.11
CA ARG A 280 -6.02 1.21 2.01
C ARG A 280 -4.75 1.98 1.64
N GLY A 281 -4.85 3.00 0.79
CA GLY A 281 -3.75 3.86 0.35
C GLY A 281 -3.44 5.04 1.28
N ALA A 282 -4.22 5.24 2.37
CA ALA A 282 -3.97 6.33 3.31
C ALA A 282 -2.60 6.21 3.99
N VAL A 283 -1.91 7.33 4.15
CA VAL A 283 -0.65 7.39 4.91
C VAL A 283 -0.59 8.66 5.73
N ASN A 284 -0.09 8.56 6.96
CA ASN A 284 0.27 9.73 7.76
C ASN A 284 1.56 10.35 7.20
N PHE A 285 2.60 9.54 7.10
CA PHE A 285 3.85 9.84 6.40
C PHE A 285 4.19 8.69 5.46
N ASP A 286 4.79 9.02 4.31
CA ASP A 286 5.37 8.01 3.43
C ASP A 286 6.69 7.45 4.02
N ASP A 287 7.32 6.50 3.33
CA ASP A 287 8.50 5.82 3.83
C ASP A 287 9.80 6.64 3.64
N GLU A 288 9.67 7.92 3.32
CA GLU A 288 10.73 8.94 3.26
C GLU A 288 10.48 10.11 4.22
N GLY A 289 9.42 10.04 5.03
CA GLY A 289 9.07 11.05 6.03
C GLY A 289 8.31 12.26 5.48
N VAL A 290 7.71 12.13 4.31
CA VAL A 290 6.85 13.13 3.70
C VAL A 290 5.40 12.87 4.08
N GLU A 291 4.69 13.91 4.53
CA GLU A 291 3.29 13.78 4.90
C GLU A 291 2.43 13.37 3.70
N GLY A 292 1.48 12.45 3.92
CA GLY A 292 0.51 12.04 2.91
C GLY A 292 -0.32 13.24 2.45
N GLN A 293 -0.46 13.40 1.15
CA GLN A 293 -1.13 14.54 0.54
C GLN A 293 -2.00 14.13 -0.64
N LYS A 294 -2.78 15.07 -1.14
CA LYS A 294 -3.57 14.94 -2.36
C LYS A 294 -2.81 15.58 -3.51
N THR A 295 -2.43 14.78 -4.49
CA THR A 295 -1.65 15.21 -5.65
C THR A 295 -2.49 15.15 -6.91
N TYR A 296 -2.72 16.31 -7.56
CA TYR A 296 -3.28 16.33 -8.90
C TYR A 296 -2.18 15.99 -9.91
N ILE A 297 -2.27 14.82 -10.50
CA ILE A 297 -1.36 14.37 -11.57
C ILE A 297 -1.77 15.03 -12.88
N VAL A 298 -3.06 14.94 -13.21
CA VAL A 298 -3.67 15.65 -14.33
C VAL A 298 -4.76 16.56 -13.80
N LYS A 299 -4.75 17.81 -14.22
CA LYS A 299 -5.78 18.78 -13.89
C LYS A 299 -6.31 19.43 -15.18
N GLU A 300 -7.61 19.33 -15.39
CA GLU A 300 -8.29 19.86 -16.56
C GLU A 300 -7.60 19.42 -17.89
N GLY A 301 -7.23 18.13 -17.94
CA GLY A 301 -6.55 17.51 -19.06
C GLY A 301 -5.05 17.82 -19.19
N ILE A 302 -4.50 18.68 -18.35
CA ILE A 302 -3.07 19.06 -18.36
C ILE A 302 -2.29 18.23 -17.34
N LEU A 303 -1.15 17.66 -17.74
CA LEU A 303 -0.23 16.97 -16.85
C LEU A 303 0.48 17.98 -15.94
N THR A 304 0.14 18.01 -14.66
CA THR A 304 0.59 19.02 -13.68
C THR A 304 1.60 18.48 -12.68
N SER A 305 1.70 17.16 -12.51
CA SER A 305 2.66 16.53 -11.60
C SER A 305 2.95 15.10 -12.04
N TYR A 306 4.06 14.57 -11.58
CA TYR A 306 4.29 13.14 -11.42
C TYR A 306 4.14 12.76 -9.94
N LEU A 307 4.20 11.46 -9.63
CA LEU A 307 4.30 10.98 -8.25
C LEU A 307 5.78 10.90 -7.86
N HIS A 308 6.20 11.76 -6.96
CA HIS A 308 7.61 11.94 -6.62
C HIS A 308 8.00 11.29 -5.30
N ASP A 309 9.10 10.54 -5.34
CA ASP A 309 9.96 10.26 -4.20
C ASP A 309 11.01 11.37 -4.04
N ARG A 310 11.90 11.23 -3.06
CA ARG A 310 12.97 12.20 -2.80
C ARG A 310 13.93 12.35 -3.99
N ILE A 311 14.30 11.24 -4.63
CA ILE A 311 15.27 11.25 -5.74
C ILE A 311 14.69 11.97 -6.95
N SER A 312 13.49 11.60 -7.34
CA SER A 312 12.83 12.23 -8.49
C SER A 312 12.45 13.67 -8.22
N ALA A 313 12.01 14.00 -7.00
CA ALA A 313 11.73 15.39 -6.60
C ALA A 313 12.97 16.28 -6.75
N LYS A 314 14.14 15.80 -6.28
CA LYS A 314 15.43 16.50 -6.46
C LYS A 314 15.78 16.66 -7.94
N HIS A 315 15.59 15.62 -8.76
CA HIS A 315 15.87 15.65 -10.20
C HIS A 315 15.03 16.70 -10.94
N TYR A 316 13.74 16.79 -10.62
CA TYR A 316 12.82 17.73 -11.27
C TYR A 316 12.78 19.12 -10.59
N GLY A 317 13.49 19.33 -9.48
CA GLY A 317 13.50 20.58 -8.73
C GLY A 317 12.14 20.93 -8.10
N VAL A 318 11.38 19.93 -7.68
CA VAL A 318 10.05 20.04 -7.07
C VAL A 318 10.03 19.44 -5.67
N ALA A 319 8.96 19.65 -4.92
CA ALA A 319 8.74 18.97 -3.64
C ALA A 319 8.30 17.51 -3.85
N PRO A 320 8.67 16.58 -2.95
CA PRO A 320 8.15 15.21 -2.97
C PRO A 320 6.64 15.20 -2.67
N THR A 321 5.94 14.21 -3.23
CA THR A 321 4.47 14.16 -3.20
C THR A 321 3.90 13.19 -2.15
N GLY A 322 4.75 12.65 -1.24
CA GLY A 322 4.32 11.68 -0.23
C GLY A 322 4.05 10.29 -0.81
N ASN A 323 4.73 9.99 -1.91
CA ASN A 323 4.57 8.72 -2.65
C ASN A 323 5.78 7.80 -2.55
N GLY A 324 6.81 8.15 -1.77
CA GLY A 324 7.94 7.26 -1.49
C GLY A 324 7.48 6.03 -0.71
N ARG A 325 7.53 4.84 -1.32
CA ARG A 325 7.03 3.61 -0.70
C ARG A 325 8.06 2.49 -0.79
N ARG A 326 8.26 1.79 0.33
CA ARG A 326 9.01 0.53 0.42
C ARG A 326 8.04 -0.64 0.37
N ASP A 327 8.50 -1.77 -0.14
CA ASP A 327 7.80 -3.04 0.05
C ASP A 327 7.97 -3.50 1.51
N THR A 328 9.24 -3.59 1.96
CA THR A 328 9.61 -3.83 3.36
C THR A 328 10.88 -3.05 3.70
N PHE A 329 11.37 -3.17 4.94
CA PHE A 329 12.68 -2.63 5.34
C PHE A 329 13.85 -3.18 4.51
N ARG A 330 13.66 -4.24 3.72
CA ARG A 330 14.68 -4.82 2.84
C ARG A 330 14.84 -4.05 1.53
N ASN A 331 13.91 -3.16 1.20
CA ASN A 331 13.81 -2.50 -0.09
C ASN A 331 14.01 -0.99 0.01
N THR A 332 14.60 -0.40 -1.04
CA THR A 332 14.63 1.07 -1.19
C THR A 332 13.25 1.60 -1.51
N PRO A 333 12.89 2.80 -1.04
CA PRO A 333 11.63 3.44 -1.46
C PRO A 333 11.68 3.84 -2.93
N ILE A 334 10.54 3.73 -3.57
CA ILE A 334 10.29 4.15 -4.94
C ILE A 334 8.95 4.88 -5.00
N PRO A 335 8.69 5.72 -6.03
CA PRO A 335 7.38 6.32 -6.20
C PRO A 335 6.31 5.25 -6.42
N ARG A 336 5.18 5.38 -5.70
CA ARG A 336 4.02 4.48 -5.86
C ARG A 336 2.73 5.24 -5.58
N MET A 337 1.67 4.87 -6.32
CA MET A 337 0.32 5.36 -6.10
C MET A 337 -0.20 5.04 -4.70
N ARG A 338 -1.12 5.87 -4.19
CA ARG A 338 -1.79 5.71 -2.88
C ARG A 338 -3.25 5.34 -3.03
N ALA A 339 -4.11 6.22 -3.53
CA ALA A 339 -5.54 5.98 -3.70
C ALA A 339 -6.14 6.84 -4.81
#